data_cea0547097a7d5b47b6a7cc2e22847e4
#
_entry.id   cea0547097a7d5b47b6a7cc2e22847e4
#
_cell.length_a   1.000
_cell.length_b   1.000
_cell.length_c   1.000
_cell.angle_alpha   90.00
_cell.angle_beta   90.00
_cell.angle_gamma   90.00
#
_symmetry.space_group_name_H-M   'P 1'
#
loop_
_entity.id
_entity.type
_entity.pdbx_description
1 polymer ?
#
loop_
_entity_poly.entity_id
_entity_poly.type
_entity_poly.pdbx_seq_one_letter_code
_entity_poly.pdbx_strand_id
1 'polypeptide(L)'
;MVNNNKGYFLGKNAVVTGAASGIGLALCEELLAQGAGKVVLADINGKNLRAHKERLARQYPGQVKGIRCDVTQENAVKQMIEQGVLFMGGRFDLLINNAGLGLSGTFTQTEATNSPSAKFNLRVQTNEDWEKAFAINFYSALYGCRAAIGVMTPQGGGQVVNIISGIAWSPMAYQSMYAATKAALNMLTLTLRYEYWDEGIKFNSATPGTTLTAIWGKNTPPKGAQTPQESARKILKGVTENQRLILGDKGDEEGAPHCFDPSIAEGLDSYYLNVARVRRSCELIL
;
A
#
# COMPACT_ATOMS: atom_id res chain seq x y z
N MET A 1 -10.08 -9.62 27.70
CA MET A 1 -9.86 -10.69 26.72
C MET A 1 -8.36 -10.74 26.41
N VAL A 2 -7.68 -11.82 26.80
CA VAL A 2 -6.23 -12.00 26.63
C VAL A 2 -5.94 -12.09 25.13
N ASN A 3 -5.06 -11.21 24.65
CA ASN A 3 -4.64 -11.10 23.25
C ASN A 3 -3.93 -12.38 22.78
N ASN A 4 -4.65 -13.31 22.20
CA ASN A 4 -4.15 -14.61 21.73
C ASN A 4 -3.52 -14.52 20.30
N ASN A 5 -3.01 -13.34 19.91
CA ASN A 5 -2.45 -13.09 18.57
C ASN A 5 -0.99 -13.57 18.39
N LYS A 6 -0.38 -14.13 19.43
CA LYS A 6 0.94 -14.77 19.31
C LYS A 6 0.79 -16.04 18.49
N GLY A 7 1.29 -16.01 17.25
CA GLY A 7 1.29 -17.17 16.35
C GLY A 7 0.37 -17.08 15.14
N TYR A 8 -0.35 -15.97 14.90
CA TYR A 8 -1.23 -15.87 13.73
C TYR A 8 -0.51 -16.14 12.41
N PHE A 9 0.72 -15.66 12.27
CA PHE A 9 1.54 -15.86 11.06
C PHE A 9 2.39 -17.13 11.11
N LEU A 10 2.40 -17.86 12.22
CA LEU A 10 3.21 -19.07 12.37
C LEU A 10 2.88 -20.08 11.26
N GLY A 11 3.89 -20.41 10.46
CA GLY A 11 3.76 -21.34 9.34
C GLY A 11 3.02 -20.82 8.11
N LYS A 12 2.43 -19.61 8.15
CA LYS A 12 1.74 -19.01 6.98
C LYS A 12 2.70 -18.58 5.90
N ASN A 13 2.30 -18.75 4.66
CA ASN A 13 3.04 -18.39 3.48
C ASN A 13 2.55 -17.06 2.87
N ALA A 14 3.46 -16.15 2.57
CA ALA A 14 3.11 -14.80 2.13
C ALA A 14 3.87 -14.35 0.87
N VAL A 15 3.19 -13.53 0.06
CA VAL A 15 3.80 -12.71 -1.02
C VAL A 15 3.60 -11.25 -0.70
N VAL A 16 4.66 -10.44 -0.83
CA VAL A 16 4.63 -8.99 -0.66
C VAL A 16 5.18 -8.33 -1.91
N THR A 17 4.42 -7.41 -2.52
CA THR A 17 4.88 -6.60 -3.67
C THR A 17 5.50 -5.28 -3.21
N GLY A 18 6.44 -4.72 -4.02
CA GLY A 18 7.21 -3.54 -3.60
C GLY A 18 8.11 -3.83 -2.40
N ALA A 19 8.64 -5.06 -2.31
CA ALA A 19 9.34 -5.60 -1.15
C ALA A 19 10.86 -5.34 -1.12
N ALA A 20 11.41 -4.59 -2.08
CA ALA A 20 12.84 -4.26 -2.10
C ALA A 20 13.19 -3.00 -1.30
N SER A 21 12.23 -2.35 -0.64
CA SER A 21 12.46 -1.17 0.18
C SER A 21 11.27 -0.84 1.09
N GLY A 22 11.46 0.12 2.00
CA GLY A 22 10.40 0.76 2.77
C GLY A 22 9.47 -0.20 3.50
N ILE A 23 8.18 0.08 3.42
CA ILE A 23 7.13 -0.68 4.14
C ILE A 23 7.07 -2.13 3.66
N GLY A 24 7.20 -2.39 2.34
CA GLY A 24 7.16 -3.74 1.80
C GLY A 24 8.28 -4.64 2.33
N LEU A 25 9.49 -4.10 2.44
CA LEU A 25 10.61 -4.82 3.05
C LEU A 25 10.37 -5.06 4.54
N ALA A 26 9.92 -4.03 5.27
CA ALA A 26 9.62 -4.14 6.70
C ALA A 26 8.50 -5.16 6.99
N LEU A 27 7.48 -5.25 6.12
CA LEU A 27 6.43 -6.28 6.20
C LEU A 27 7.02 -7.69 6.05
N CYS A 28 7.94 -7.90 5.10
CA CYS A 28 8.62 -9.20 4.95
C CYS A 28 9.44 -9.57 6.18
N GLU A 29 10.20 -8.62 6.72
CA GLU A 29 11.02 -8.81 7.93
C GLU A 29 10.14 -9.16 9.15
N GLU A 30 9.07 -8.43 9.34
CA GLU A 30 8.14 -8.62 10.47
C GLU A 30 7.37 -9.95 10.35
N LEU A 31 6.93 -10.34 9.14
CA LEU A 31 6.30 -11.65 8.90
C LEU A 31 7.24 -12.81 9.28
N LEU A 32 8.50 -12.76 8.84
CA LEU A 32 9.51 -13.76 9.18
C LEU A 32 9.79 -13.79 10.69
N ALA A 33 9.91 -12.63 11.33
CA ALA A 33 10.11 -12.51 12.77
C ALA A 33 8.94 -13.07 13.58
N GLN A 34 7.71 -13.03 13.04
CA GLN A 34 6.51 -13.62 13.64
C GLN A 34 6.28 -15.09 13.26
N GLY A 35 7.27 -15.74 12.62
CA GLY A 35 7.25 -17.17 12.35
C GLY A 35 6.52 -17.57 11.06
N ALA A 36 6.39 -16.66 10.10
CA ALA A 36 5.87 -17.04 8.77
C ALA A 36 6.67 -18.20 8.18
N GLY A 37 5.99 -19.12 7.50
CA GLY A 37 6.59 -20.30 6.93
C GLY A 37 7.52 -19.97 5.75
N LYS A 38 6.95 -19.33 4.74
CA LYS A 38 7.72 -18.86 3.57
C LYS A 38 7.24 -17.49 3.13
N VAL A 39 8.18 -16.60 2.79
CA VAL A 39 7.90 -15.24 2.35
C VAL A 39 8.56 -14.98 0.99
N VAL A 40 7.75 -14.56 0.03
CA VAL A 40 8.20 -14.10 -1.29
C VAL A 40 8.27 -12.59 -1.29
N LEU A 41 9.46 -12.06 -1.55
CA LEU A 41 9.69 -10.65 -1.84
C LEU A 41 9.54 -10.43 -3.35
N ALA A 42 8.62 -9.58 -3.78
CA ALA A 42 8.45 -9.25 -5.19
C ALA A 42 8.70 -7.76 -5.43
N ASP A 43 9.55 -7.43 -6.41
CA ASP A 43 9.88 -6.03 -6.74
C ASP A 43 10.46 -5.92 -8.16
N ILE A 44 10.32 -4.75 -8.78
CA ILE A 44 10.95 -4.44 -10.06
C ILE A 44 12.45 -4.15 -9.90
N ASN A 45 12.89 -3.65 -8.74
CA ASN A 45 14.30 -3.36 -8.43
C ASN A 45 15.08 -4.63 -8.10
N GLY A 46 15.54 -5.33 -9.13
CA GLY A 46 16.24 -6.60 -8.97
C GLY A 46 17.55 -6.52 -8.16
N LYS A 47 18.22 -5.35 -8.12
CA LYS A 47 19.47 -5.17 -7.33
C LYS A 47 19.17 -5.19 -5.83
N ASN A 48 18.29 -4.33 -5.37
CA ASN A 48 17.92 -4.25 -3.96
C ASN A 48 17.22 -5.53 -3.50
N LEU A 49 16.33 -6.07 -4.33
CA LEU A 49 15.62 -7.33 -4.07
C LEU A 49 16.61 -8.48 -3.79
N ARG A 50 17.65 -8.62 -4.61
CA ARG A 50 18.70 -9.66 -4.43
C ARG A 50 19.43 -9.48 -3.10
N ALA A 51 19.87 -8.26 -2.79
CA ALA A 51 20.60 -7.96 -1.56
C ALA A 51 19.77 -8.29 -0.30
N HIS A 52 18.48 -7.85 -0.28
CA HIS A 52 17.60 -8.12 0.86
C HIS A 52 17.22 -9.61 0.96
N LYS A 53 16.93 -10.26 -0.17
CA LYS A 53 16.69 -11.71 -0.20
C LYS A 53 17.87 -12.49 0.36
N GLU A 54 19.10 -12.17 -0.02
CA GLU A 54 20.29 -12.86 0.47
C GLU A 54 20.52 -12.62 1.97
N ARG A 55 20.32 -11.41 2.43
CA ARG A 55 20.39 -11.06 3.86
C ARG A 55 19.37 -11.85 4.68
N LEU A 56 18.11 -11.85 4.25
CA LEU A 56 17.03 -12.54 4.96
C LEU A 56 17.15 -14.06 4.88
N ALA A 57 17.61 -14.59 3.75
CA ALA A 57 17.81 -16.04 3.59
C ALA A 57 18.93 -16.60 4.49
N ARG A 58 19.90 -15.77 4.91
CA ARG A 58 20.89 -16.17 5.93
C ARG A 58 20.29 -16.29 7.33
N GLN A 59 19.32 -15.45 7.66
CA GLN A 59 18.63 -15.45 8.96
C GLN A 59 17.51 -16.49 9.01
N TYR A 60 16.87 -16.75 7.87
CA TYR A 60 15.70 -17.62 7.71
C TYR A 60 15.94 -18.62 6.55
N PRO A 61 16.82 -19.62 6.75
CA PRO A 61 17.17 -20.57 5.69
C PRO A 61 15.96 -21.32 5.13
N GLY A 62 15.84 -21.34 3.80
CA GLY A 62 14.74 -22.03 3.11
C GLY A 62 13.38 -21.30 3.11
N GLN A 63 13.25 -20.18 3.82
CA GLN A 63 11.97 -19.46 3.99
C GLN A 63 11.81 -18.25 3.06
N VAL A 64 12.84 -17.82 2.34
CA VAL A 64 12.84 -16.56 1.59
C VAL A 64 13.13 -16.75 0.12
N LYS A 65 12.25 -16.23 -0.74
CA LYS A 65 12.45 -16.16 -2.20
C LYS A 65 12.29 -14.72 -2.68
N GLY A 66 13.16 -14.27 -3.59
CA GLY A 66 13.01 -13.02 -4.32
C GLY A 66 12.53 -13.30 -5.75
N ILE A 67 11.50 -12.57 -6.20
CA ILE A 67 11.00 -12.66 -7.58
C ILE A 67 10.98 -11.24 -8.16
N ARG A 68 11.74 -11.01 -9.25
CA ARG A 68 11.65 -9.74 -9.97
C ARG A 68 10.33 -9.71 -10.72
N CYS A 69 9.49 -8.69 -10.43
CA CYS A 69 8.17 -8.54 -11.02
C CYS A 69 7.90 -7.07 -11.35
N ASP A 70 7.49 -6.79 -12.57
CA ASP A 70 6.83 -5.55 -12.92
C ASP A 70 5.33 -5.76 -12.71
N VAL A 71 4.81 -5.18 -11.63
CA VAL A 71 3.41 -5.34 -11.21
C VAL A 71 2.41 -4.66 -12.15
N THR A 72 2.86 -3.82 -13.08
CA THR A 72 2.00 -3.22 -14.11
C THR A 72 1.62 -4.22 -15.22
N GLN A 73 2.27 -5.39 -15.27
CA GLN A 73 2.06 -6.43 -16.26
C GLN A 73 1.28 -7.60 -15.63
N GLU A 74 0.03 -7.80 -16.04
CA GLU A 74 -0.83 -8.86 -15.50
C GLU A 74 -0.19 -10.25 -15.56
N ASN A 75 0.42 -10.60 -16.70
CA ASN A 75 1.11 -11.89 -16.86
C ASN A 75 2.30 -12.04 -15.90
N ALA A 76 3.04 -10.95 -15.62
CA ALA A 76 4.15 -10.99 -14.68
C ALA A 76 3.65 -11.23 -13.24
N VAL A 77 2.53 -10.60 -12.86
CA VAL A 77 1.89 -10.82 -11.56
C VAL A 77 1.39 -12.26 -11.42
N LYS A 78 0.74 -12.80 -12.44
CA LYS A 78 0.30 -14.21 -12.47
C LYS A 78 1.48 -15.15 -12.29
N GLN A 79 2.54 -15.00 -13.07
CA GLN A 79 3.77 -15.81 -12.97
C GLN A 79 4.45 -15.67 -11.59
N MET A 80 4.46 -14.47 -11.00
CA MET A 80 4.98 -14.23 -9.66
C MET A 80 4.22 -15.06 -8.62
N ILE A 81 2.88 -15.06 -8.66
CA ILE A 81 2.06 -15.87 -7.76
C ILE A 81 2.31 -17.37 -7.98
N GLU A 82 2.30 -17.85 -9.23
CA GLU A 82 2.56 -19.25 -9.57
C GLU A 82 3.92 -19.73 -9.04
N GLN A 83 5.00 -18.96 -9.28
CA GLN A 83 6.34 -19.26 -8.77
C GLN A 83 6.42 -19.18 -7.23
N GLY A 84 5.64 -18.30 -6.63
CA GLY A 84 5.50 -18.19 -5.18
C GLY A 84 4.84 -19.42 -4.60
N VAL A 85 3.70 -19.85 -5.16
CA VAL A 85 2.95 -21.03 -4.74
C VAL A 85 3.80 -22.31 -4.84
N LEU A 86 4.54 -22.48 -5.92
CA LEU A 86 5.50 -23.59 -6.07
C LEU A 86 6.55 -23.58 -4.97
N PHE A 87 7.16 -22.42 -4.69
CA PHE A 87 8.12 -22.27 -3.59
C PHE A 87 7.51 -22.59 -2.23
N MET A 88 6.25 -22.22 -2.01
CA MET A 88 5.51 -22.45 -0.77
C MET A 88 5.04 -23.90 -0.57
N GLY A 89 5.14 -24.75 -1.59
CA GLY A 89 4.66 -26.14 -1.53
C GLY A 89 3.17 -26.28 -1.74
N GLY A 90 2.56 -25.35 -2.48
CA GLY A 90 1.17 -25.40 -2.91
C GLY A 90 0.18 -24.57 -2.09
N ARG A 91 0.52 -24.14 -0.86
CA ARG A 91 -0.36 -23.31 -0.02
C ARG A 91 0.05 -21.85 0.00
N PHE A 92 -0.92 -20.96 -0.23
CA PHE A 92 -0.74 -19.50 -0.28
C PHE A 92 -1.73 -18.80 0.67
N ASP A 93 -1.25 -18.29 1.80
CA ASP A 93 -2.10 -17.80 2.88
C ASP A 93 -2.32 -16.29 2.86
N LEU A 94 -1.32 -15.50 2.39
CA LEU A 94 -1.36 -14.04 2.48
C LEU A 94 -0.74 -13.37 1.25
N LEU A 95 -1.50 -12.47 0.63
CA LEU A 95 -0.99 -11.51 -0.35
C LEU A 95 -1.01 -10.11 0.26
N ILE A 96 0.10 -9.36 0.16
CA ILE A 96 0.15 -7.93 0.46
C ILE A 96 0.51 -7.17 -0.81
N ASN A 97 -0.47 -6.53 -1.43
CA ASN A 97 -0.29 -5.60 -2.53
C ASN A 97 0.17 -4.25 -1.97
N ASN A 98 1.50 -4.09 -1.89
CA ASN A 98 2.12 -2.89 -1.31
C ASN A 98 2.80 -2.01 -2.38
N ALA A 99 3.16 -2.54 -3.54
CA ALA A 99 3.76 -1.75 -4.61
C ALA A 99 2.90 -0.52 -4.95
N GLY A 100 3.52 0.65 -5.00
CA GLY A 100 2.82 1.89 -5.28
C GLY A 100 3.75 3.10 -5.33
N LEU A 101 3.24 4.20 -5.86
CA LEU A 101 3.93 5.49 -5.98
C LEU A 101 3.09 6.60 -5.36
N GLY A 102 3.75 7.52 -4.66
CA GLY A 102 3.20 8.84 -4.32
C GLY A 102 3.38 9.78 -5.52
N LEU A 103 2.34 10.52 -5.86
CA LEU A 103 2.30 11.34 -7.07
C LEU A 103 1.69 12.71 -6.77
N SER A 104 2.36 13.76 -7.24
CA SER A 104 1.91 15.15 -7.10
C SER A 104 2.04 15.88 -8.43
N GLY A 105 1.13 16.83 -8.69
CA GLY A 105 1.13 17.66 -9.89
C GLY A 105 -0.11 18.53 -9.93
N THR A 106 -0.14 19.49 -10.83
CA THR A 106 -1.34 20.29 -11.09
C THR A 106 -2.26 19.52 -12.02
N PHE A 107 -3.57 19.62 -11.77
CA PHE A 107 -4.58 18.97 -12.63
C PHE A 107 -4.63 19.63 -14.01
N THR A 108 -4.57 20.96 -14.03
CA THR A 108 -4.51 21.76 -15.25
C THR A 108 -3.66 23.01 -15.03
N GLN A 109 -3.28 23.66 -16.11
CA GLN A 109 -2.56 24.92 -16.07
C GLN A 109 -3.51 26.10 -15.83
N THR A 110 -3.18 26.94 -14.86
CA THR A 110 -3.93 28.16 -14.55
C THR A 110 -2.97 29.33 -14.40
N GLU A 111 -3.45 30.57 -14.45
CA GLU A 111 -2.61 31.75 -14.17
C GLU A 111 -1.92 31.67 -12.80
N ALA A 112 -2.64 31.16 -11.79
CA ALA A 112 -2.08 30.99 -10.45
C ALA A 112 -0.96 29.95 -10.38
N THR A 113 -0.96 28.92 -11.25
CA THR A 113 0.10 27.89 -11.33
C THR A 113 1.24 28.30 -12.24
N ASN A 114 1.03 29.30 -13.11
CA ASN A 114 2.03 29.84 -14.03
C ASN A 114 2.75 31.12 -13.54
N SER A 115 2.35 31.65 -12.40
CA SER A 115 2.95 32.89 -11.90
C SER A 115 4.44 32.67 -11.59
N PRO A 116 5.35 33.55 -12.08
CA PRO A 116 6.76 33.51 -11.71
C PRO A 116 7.04 33.64 -10.21
N SER A 117 6.06 34.18 -9.45
CA SER A 117 6.10 34.27 -7.99
C SER A 117 5.56 33.00 -7.29
N ALA A 118 4.99 32.07 -8.03
CA ALA A 118 4.58 30.78 -7.46
C ALA A 118 5.86 29.97 -7.16
N LYS A 119 6.16 29.79 -5.89
CA LYS A 119 7.19 28.84 -5.41
C LYS A 119 6.86 27.38 -5.72
N PHE A 120 5.92 27.19 -6.60
CA PHE A 120 5.21 25.97 -6.90
C PHE A 120 5.77 25.39 -8.21
N ASN A 121 6.61 24.39 -8.10
CA ASN A 121 7.26 23.76 -9.24
C ASN A 121 6.64 22.37 -9.55
N LEU A 122 5.31 22.32 -9.65
CA LEU A 122 4.62 21.12 -10.09
C LEU A 122 4.19 21.24 -11.55
N ARG A 123 4.56 20.25 -12.35
CA ARG A 123 4.07 20.17 -13.73
C ARG A 123 2.61 19.72 -13.79
N VAL A 124 1.96 20.03 -14.89
CA VAL A 124 0.63 19.50 -15.21
C VAL A 124 0.71 17.98 -15.40
N GLN A 125 -0.23 17.27 -14.80
CA GLN A 125 -0.38 15.82 -14.96
C GLN A 125 -1.03 15.50 -16.31
N THR A 126 -0.31 14.77 -17.17
CA THR A 126 -0.81 14.32 -18.47
C THR A 126 -1.69 13.07 -18.34
N ASN A 127 -2.42 12.73 -19.41
CA ASN A 127 -3.19 11.48 -19.47
C ASN A 127 -2.29 10.26 -19.27
N GLU A 128 -1.08 10.26 -19.82
CA GLU A 128 -0.10 9.18 -19.65
C GLU A 128 0.37 9.05 -18.20
N ASP A 129 0.46 10.16 -17.46
CA ASP A 129 0.73 10.11 -16.01
C ASP A 129 -0.41 9.44 -15.25
N TRP A 130 -1.66 9.76 -15.60
CA TRP A 130 -2.85 9.13 -15.02
C TRP A 130 -2.90 7.64 -15.31
N GLU A 131 -2.68 7.22 -16.56
CA GLU A 131 -2.61 5.81 -16.97
C GLU A 131 -1.53 5.07 -16.18
N LYS A 132 -0.32 5.64 -16.08
CA LYS A 132 0.79 5.08 -15.31
C LYS A 132 0.47 4.98 -13.82
N ALA A 133 -0.17 6.01 -13.26
CA ALA A 133 -0.58 6.00 -11.86
C ALA A 133 -1.57 4.87 -11.57
N PHE A 134 -2.60 4.72 -12.41
CA PHE A 134 -3.57 3.64 -12.28
C PHE A 134 -2.92 2.27 -12.52
N ALA A 135 -2.02 2.14 -13.49
CA ALA A 135 -1.30 0.88 -13.73
C ALA A 135 -0.55 0.41 -12.48
N ILE A 136 0.15 1.33 -11.78
CA ILE A 136 0.98 0.98 -10.62
C ILE A 136 0.15 0.89 -9.33
N ASN A 137 -0.76 1.84 -9.06
CA ASN A 137 -1.43 1.93 -7.76
C ASN A 137 -2.74 1.17 -7.67
N PHE A 138 -3.37 0.85 -8.81
CA PHE A 138 -4.67 0.19 -8.86
C PHE A 138 -4.64 -1.14 -9.60
N TYR A 139 -4.28 -1.15 -10.90
CA TYR A 139 -4.30 -2.38 -11.71
C TYR A 139 -3.34 -3.45 -11.18
N SER A 140 -2.18 -3.06 -10.65
CA SER A 140 -1.26 -4.01 -10.03
C SER A 140 -1.91 -4.82 -8.90
N ALA A 141 -2.66 -4.14 -8.03
CA ALA A 141 -3.37 -4.79 -6.93
C ALA A 141 -4.58 -5.60 -7.44
N LEU A 142 -5.30 -5.10 -8.45
CA LEU A 142 -6.38 -5.83 -9.12
C LEU A 142 -5.87 -7.16 -9.70
N TYR A 143 -4.73 -7.15 -10.39
CA TYR A 143 -4.10 -8.38 -10.91
C TYR A 143 -3.68 -9.32 -9.79
N GLY A 144 -3.09 -8.76 -8.72
CA GLY A 144 -2.75 -9.52 -7.51
C GLY A 144 -3.97 -10.18 -6.88
N CYS A 145 -5.07 -9.45 -6.71
CA CYS A 145 -6.33 -9.98 -6.18
C CYS A 145 -6.86 -11.14 -7.04
N ARG A 146 -6.95 -10.97 -8.37
CA ARG A 146 -7.41 -12.02 -9.29
C ARG A 146 -6.57 -13.27 -9.19
N ALA A 147 -5.24 -13.12 -9.23
CA ALA A 147 -4.33 -14.26 -9.14
C ALA A 147 -4.42 -14.97 -7.77
N ALA A 148 -4.53 -14.20 -6.68
CA ALA A 148 -4.67 -14.76 -5.34
C ALA A 148 -5.99 -15.51 -5.16
N ILE A 149 -7.12 -14.95 -5.59
CA ILE A 149 -8.44 -15.60 -5.52
C ILE A 149 -8.40 -16.95 -6.21
N GLY A 150 -7.81 -17.03 -7.43
CA GLY A 150 -7.70 -18.29 -8.18
C GLY A 150 -6.97 -19.42 -7.44
N VAL A 151 -6.05 -19.06 -6.53
CA VAL A 151 -5.31 -20.02 -5.68
C VAL A 151 -6.01 -20.24 -4.34
N MET A 152 -6.50 -19.17 -3.73
CA MET A 152 -7.05 -19.19 -2.37
C MET A 152 -8.43 -19.90 -2.30
N THR A 153 -9.28 -19.74 -3.32
CA THR A 153 -10.60 -20.38 -3.35
C THR A 153 -10.50 -21.92 -3.30
N PRO A 154 -9.73 -22.60 -4.17
CA PRO A 154 -9.61 -24.07 -4.11
C PRO A 154 -9.00 -24.61 -2.81
N GLN A 155 -8.20 -23.82 -2.11
CA GLN A 155 -7.57 -24.24 -0.84
C GLN A 155 -8.41 -23.92 0.40
N GLY A 156 -9.62 -23.34 0.22
CA GLY A 156 -10.57 -23.03 1.30
C GLY A 156 -10.31 -21.71 2.01
N GLY A 157 -9.68 -20.75 1.31
CA GLY A 157 -9.52 -19.38 1.80
C GLY A 157 -8.09 -18.88 1.87
N GLY A 158 -7.96 -17.63 2.30
CA GLY A 158 -6.72 -16.90 2.42
C GLY A 158 -6.96 -15.46 2.87
N GLN A 159 -5.95 -14.59 2.69
CA GLN A 159 -6.10 -13.19 3.05
C GLN A 159 -5.34 -12.30 2.05
N VAL A 160 -5.99 -11.21 1.63
CA VAL A 160 -5.43 -10.20 0.74
C VAL A 160 -5.46 -8.85 1.45
N VAL A 161 -4.32 -8.17 1.49
CA VAL A 161 -4.17 -6.83 2.05
C VAL A 161 -3.77 -5.88 0.92
N ASN A 162 -4.54 -4.84 0.70
CA ASN A 162 -4.20 -3.78 -0.24
C ASN A 162 -3.74 -2.54 0.53
N ILE A 163 -2.50 -2.10 0.27
CA ILE A 163 -1.96 -0.89 0.88
C ILE A 163 -2.50 0.33 0.13
N ILE A 164 -3.41 1.00 0.79
CA ILE A 164 -4.01 2.25 0.32
C ILE A 164 -3.26 3.48 0.89
N SER A 165 -3.96 4.53 1.23
CA SER A 165 -3.46 5.73 1.92
C SER A 165 -4.65 6.47 2.50
N GLY A 166 -4.47 7.25 3.56
CA GLY A 166 -5.49 8.17 4.09
C GLY A 166 -6.03 9.16 3.05
N ILE A 167 -5.26 9.42 1.99
CA ILE A 167 -5.70 10.24 0.85
C ILE A 167 -6.90 9.62 0.09
N ALA A 168 -7.21 8.35 0.34
CA ALA A 168 -8.37 7.68 -0.26
C ALA A 168 -9.71 8.31 0.17
N TRP A 169 -9.72 9.02 1.30
CA TRP A 169 -10.87 9.74 1.84
C TRP A 169 -10.55 11.18 2.23
N SER A 170 -9.31 11.51 2.62
CA SER A 170 -8.91 12.87 2.98
C SER A 170 -8.36 13.59 1.75
N PRO A 171 -9.09 14.55 1.14
CA PRO A 171 -8.65 15.20 -0.09
C PRO A 171 -7.37 16.02 0.16
N MET A 172 -6.42 15.88 -0.75
CA MET A 172 -5.16 16.58 -0.65
C MET A 172 -4.88 17.32 -1.97
N ALA A 173 -4.86 18.65 -1.91
CA ALA A 173 -4.60 19.48 -3.08
C ALA A 173 -3.28 19.09 -3.76
N TYR A 174 -3.29 19.07 -5.10
CA TYR A 174 -2.17 18.69 -5.97
C TYR A 174 -1.75 17.20 -5.93
N GLN A 175 -2.60 16.37 -5.34
CA GLN A 175 -2.45 14.91 -5.36
C GLN A 175 -3.71 14.20 -5.89
N SER A 176 -4.49 14.87 -6.74
CA SER A 176 -5.76 14.35 -7.27
C SER A 176 -5.63 12.99 -7.93
N MET A 177 -4.58 12.79 -8.74
CA MET A 177 -4.29 11.52 -9.41
C MET A 177 -3.99 10.41 -8.39
N TYR A 178 -3.16 10.69 -7.38
CA TYR A 178 -2.84 9.73 -6.33
C TYR A 178 -4.08 9.39 -5.49
N ALA A 179 -4.85 10.41 -5.10
CA ALA A 179 -6.09 10.23 -4.34
C ALA A 179 -7.10 9.35 -5.09
N ALA A 180 -7.31 9.62 -6.39
CA ALA A 180 -8.21 8.83 -7.22
C ALA A 180 -7.81 7.34 -7.28
N THR A 181 -6.51 7.04 -7.46
CA THR A 181 -6.03 5.65 -7.49
C THR A 181 -6.25 4.93 -6.15
N LYS A 182 -6.01 5.62 -5.03
CA LYS A 182 -6.14 5.02 -3.69
C LYS A 182 -7.61 4.89 -3.24
N ALA A 183 -8.47 5.83 -3.64
CA ALA A 183 -9.91 5.73 -3.43
C ALA A 183 -10.51 4.54 -4.22
N ALA A 184 -10.13 4.39 -5.49
CA ALA A 184 -10.53 3.26 -6.33
C ALA A 184 -10.09 1.92 -5.70
N LEU A 185 -8.83 1.83 -5.25
CA LEU A 185 -8.29 0.61 -4.62
C LEU A 185 -9.00 0.30 -3.30
N ASN A 186 -9.31 1.32 -2.48
CA ASN A 186 -10.04 1.13 -1.24
C ASN A 186 -11.43 0.52 -1.52
N MET A 187 -12.19 1.09 -2.45
CA MET A 187 -13.53 0.61 -2.74
C MET A 187 -13.52 -0.80 -3.36
N LEU A 188 -12.59 -1.08 -4.28
CA LEU A 188 -12.38 -2.44 -4.79
C LEU A 188 -12.16 -3.43 -3.64
N THR A 189 -11.26 -3.11 -2.71
CA THR A 189 -10.93 -3.98 -1.57
C THR A 189 -12.15 -4.26 -0.68
N LEU A 190 -12.91 -3.21 -0.37
CA LEU A 190 -14.09 -3.31 0.48
C LEU A 190 -15.21 -4.11 -0.20
N THR A 191 -15.35 -4.00 -1.52
CA THR A 191 -16.34 -4.76 -2.29
C THR A 191 -15.95 -6.24 -2.35
N LEU A 192 -14.70 -6.56 -2.71
CA LEU A 192 -14.20 -7.94 -2.75
C LEU A 192 -14.28 -8.64 -1.38
N ARG A 193 -14.17 -7.90 -0.26
CA ARG A 193 -14.33 -8.45 1.08
C ARG A 193 -15.68 -9.16 1.27
N TYR A 194 -16.73 -8.63 0.66
CA TYR A 194 -18.08 -9.20 0.78
C TYR A 194 -18.39 -10.17 -0.35
N GLU A 195 -17.84 -9.96 -1.55
CA GLU A 195 -18.01 -10.90 -2.67
C GLU A 195 -17.42 -12.29 -2.37
N TYR A 196 -16.28 -12.33 -1.66
CA TYR A 196 -15.54 -13.56 -1.36
C TYR A 196 -15.60 -13.98 0.12
N TRP A 197 -16.59 -13.47 0.85
CA TRP A 197 -16.75 -13.77 2.27
C TRP A 197 -16.97 -15.27 2.54
N ASP A 198 -17.86 -15.87 1.77
CA ASP A 198 -18.26 -17.28 1.93
C ASP A 198 -17.18 -18.25 1.40
N GLU A 199 -16.30 -17.80 0.51
CA GLU A 199 -15.12 -18.56 0.08
C GLU A 199 -13.97 -18.52 1.09
N GLY A 200 -14.15 -17.87 2.22
CA GLY A 200 -13.16 -17.78 3.29
C GLY A 200 -11.97 -16.87 2.95
N ILE A 201 -12.08 -16.02 1.92
CA ILE A 201 -11.03 -15.07 1.55
C ILE A 201 -11.29 -13.73 2.23
N LYS A 202 -10.33 -13.33 3.08
CA LYS A 202 -10.39 -12.07 3.80
C LYS A 202 -9.71 -10.96 2.98
N PHE A 203 -10.36 -9.80 2.91
CA PHE A 203 -9.80 -8.60 2.29
C PHE A 203 -9.68 -7.47 3.31
N ASN A 204 -8.54 -6.80 3.33
CA ASN A 204 -8.25 -5.67 4.22
C ASN A 204 -7.71 -4.49 3.42
N SER A 205 -8.28 -3.32 3.62
CA SER A 205 -7.66 -2.05 3.25
C SER A 205 -6.75 -1.58 4.37
N ALA A 206 -5.50 -1.22 4.05
CA ALA A 206 -4.57 -0.75 5.07
C ALA A 206 -3.91 0.57 4.66
N THR A 207 -3.99 1.58 5.53
CA THR A 207 -3.16 2.76 5.41
C THR A 207 -1.86 2.54 6.17
N PRO A 208 -0.72 2.93 5.60
CA PRO A 208 0.55 2.82 6.30
C PRO A 208 0.77 3.92 7.35
N GLY A 209 -0.08 4.97 7.35
CA GLY A 209 0.20 6.23 8.03
C GLY A 209 1.38 6.98 7.43
N THR A 210 1.73 8.13 8.00
CA THR A 210 2.88 8.93 7.59
C THR A 210 4.17 8.21 7.95
N THR A 211 4.87 7.66 6.95
CA THR A 211 6.00 6.74 7.15
C THR A 211 7.27 7.22 6.45
N LEU A 212 8.42 7.12 7.12
CA LEU A 212 9.75 7.47 6.61
C LEU A 212 10.19 6.47 5.52
N THR A 213 9.95 6.80 4.25
CA THR A 213 10.31 5.95 3.10
C THR A 213 10.86 6.79 1.96
N ALA A 214 11.39 6.14 0.93
CA ALA A 214 11.85 6.80 -0.29
C ALA A 214 10.74 7.53 -1.08
N ILE A 215 9.47 7.35 -0.72
CA ILE A 215 8.33 8.06 -1.34
C ILE A 215 8.45 9.58 -1.18
N TRP A 216 9.13 10.04 -0.13
CA TRP A 216 9.37 11.46 0.14
C TRP A 216 10.38 12.10 -0.83
N GLY A 217 11.16 11.28 -1.54
CA GLY A 217 12.19 11.77 -2.47
C GLY A 217 13.19 12.69 -1.77
N LYS A 218 13.24 13.96 -2.20
CA LYS A 218 14.08 15.02 -1.58
C LYS A 218 13.35 15.80 -0.48
N ASN A 219 12.05 15.54 -0.26
CA ASN A 219 11.25 16.25 0.71
C ASN A 219 11.54 15.76 2.13
N THR A 220 11.45 16.66 3.11
CA THR A 220 11.55 16.28 4.52
C THR A 220 10.23 15.69 5.00
N PRO A 221 10.22 14.47 5.51
CA PRO A 221 9.01 13.89 6.10
C PRO A 221 8.48 14.76 7.25
N PRO A 222 7.17 14.81 7.49
CA PRO A 222 6.59 15.52 8.62
C PRO A 222 7.18 15.05 9.96
N LYS A 223 7.28 15.97 10.92
CA LYS A 223 7.68 15.63 12.29
C LYS A 223 6.68 14.61 12.86
N GLY A 224 7.20 13.52 13.40
CA GLY A 224 6.38 12.43 13.93
C GLY A 224 6.07 11.32 12.92
N ALA A 225 6.61 11.38 11.70
CA ALA A 225 6.54 10.26 10.76
C ALA A 225 7.16 8.99 11.38
N GLN A 226 6.43 7.90 11.29
CA GLN A 226 6.83 6.61 11.84
C GLN A 226 7.86 5.89 10.95
N THR A 227 8.58 4.93 11.52
CA THR A 227 9.49 4.07 10.75
C THR A 227 8.69 3.04 9.93
N PRO A 228 9.28 2.50 8.84
CA PRO A 228 8.67 1.38 8.11
C PRO A 228 8.33 0.17 8.99
N GLN A 229 9.15 -0.11 10.00
CA GLN A 229 8.95 -1.21 10.94
C GLN A 229 7.74 -0.96 11.85
N GLU A 230 7.53 0.26 12.32
CA GLU A 230 6.35 0.63 13.11
C GLU A 230 5.07 0.50 12.27
N SER A 231 5.09 1.02 11.03
CA SER A 231 3.99 0.87 10.09
C SER A 231 3.67 -0.61 9.81
N ALA A 232 4.69 -1.42 9.52
CA ALA A 232 4.52 -2.86 9.26
C ALA A 232 3.87 -3.58 10.43
N ARG A 233 4.31 -3.33 11.68
CA ARG A 233 3.71 -3.93 12.88
C ARG A 233 2.25 -3.56 13.06
N LYS A 234 1.87 -2.30 12.83
CA LYS A 234 0.47 -1.86 12.91
C LYS A 234 -0.39 -2.53 11.84
N ILE A 235 0.09 -2.56 10.59
CA ILE A 235 -0.59 -3.23 9.49
C ILE A 235 -0.82 -4.70 9.84
N LEU A 236 0.23 -5.44 10.21
CA LEU A 236 0.12 -6.86 10.51
C LEU A 236 -0.77 -7.14 11.74
N LYS A 237 -0.78 -6.25 12.74
CA LYS A 237 -1.74 -6.34 13.85
C LYS A 237 -3.18 -6.29 13.34
N GLY A 238 -3.53 -5.29 12.51
CA GLY A 238 -4.87 -5.19 11.93
C GLY A 238 -5.22 -6.37 11.02
N VAL A 239 -4.23 -6.96 10.34
CA VAL A 239 -4.38 -8.20 9.55
C VAL A 239 -4.77 -9.37 10.45
N THR A 240 -4.13 -9.54 11.62
CA THR A 240 -4.47 -10.62 12.55
C THR A 240 -5.90 -10.51 13.08
N GLU A 241 -6.38 -9.30 13.24
CA GLU A 241 -7.73 -8.97 13.71
C GLU A 241 -8.77 -8.96 12.57
N ASN A 242 -8.34 -9.20 11.33
CA ASN A 242 -9.18 -9.11 10.13
C ASN A 242 -9.96 -7.78 10.04
N GLN A 243 -9.33 -6.67 10.46
CA GLN A 243 -9.95 -5.35 10.38
C GLN A 243 -10.30 -5.00 8.93
N ARG A 244 -11.51 -4.50 8.70
CA ARG A 244 -11.96 -4.05 7.37
C ARG A 244 -11.08 -2.92 6.84
N LEU A 245 -10.76 -1.98 7.71
CA LEU A 245 -9.91 -0.83 7.46
C LEU A 245 -8.86 -0.78 8.57
N ILE A 246 -7.60 -0.93 8.19
CA ILE A 246 -6.45 -0.87 9.09
C ILE A 246 -5.86 0.54 8.98
N LEU A 247 -5.90 1.30 10.06
CA LEU A 247 -5.47 2.69 10.09
C LEU A 247 -4.06 2.80 10.68
N GLY A 248 -3.14 3.39 9.92
CA GLY A 248 -1.73 3.37 10.21
C GLY A 248 -1.27 4.37 11.27
N ASP A 249 -1.99 5.48 11.40
CA ASP A 249 -1.70 6.52 12.39
C ASP A 249 -2.96 7.24 12.87
N LYS A 250 -2.77 8.14 13.84
CA LYS A 250 -3.86 8.90 14.45
C LYS A 250 -4.57 9.82 13.45
N GLY A 251 -3.84 10.38 12.48
CA GLY A 251 -4.44 11.20 11.44
C GLY A 251 -5.40 10.41 10.56
N ASP A 252 -5.04 9.18 10.21
CA ASP A 252 -5.93 8.26 9.49
C ASP A 252 -7.14 7.86 10.34
N GLU A 253 -6.93 7.58 11.65
CA GLU A 253 -8.00 7.21 12.59
C GLU A 253 -9.03 8.33 12.78
N GLU A 254 -8.57 9.57 12.89
CA GLU A 254 -9.44 10.74 13.02
C GLU A 254 -10.07 11.15 11.68
N GLY A 255 -9.34 11.06 10.58
CA GLY A 255 -9.81 11.48 9.25
C GLY A 255 -10.85 10.54 8.64
N ALA A 256 -10.71 9.24 8.81
CA ALA A 256 -11.56 8.26 8.15
C ALA A 256 -13.08 8.41 8.46
N PRO A 257 -13.53 8.62 9.71
CA PRO A 257 -14.95 8.80 10.00
C PRO A 257 -15.50 10.18 9.59
N HIS A 258 -14.65 11.21 9.51
CA HIS A 258 -15.08 12.58 9.35
C HIS A 258 -15.14 13.07 7.91
N CYS A 259 -14.38 12.45 6.99
CA CYS A 259 -14.24 12.98 5.63
C CYS A 259 -15.53 13.11 4.83
N PHE A 260 -16.56 12.33 5.17
CA PHE A 260 -17.88 12.35 4.52
C PHE A 260 -19.01 12.79 5.47
N ASP A 261 -18.69 13.35 6.63
CA ASP A 261 -19.69 13.85 7.58
C ASP A 261 -20.19 15.23 7.14
N PRO A 262 -21.45 15.37 6.69
CA PRO A 262 -21.97 16.65 6.23
C PRO A 262 -22.13 17.67 7.35
N SER A 263 -22.17 17.24 8.61
CA SER A 263 -22.36 18.15 9.76
C SER A 263 -21.14 19.02 10.05
N ILE A 264 -19.95 18.61 9.57
CA ILE A 264 -18.69 19.35 9.74
C ILE A 264 -18.09 19.82 8.41
N ALA A 265 -18.86 19.77 7.31
CA ALA A 265 -18.39 20.08 5.95
C ALA A 265 -17.72 21.47 5.87
N GLU A 266 -18.31 22.51 6.44
CA GLU A 266 -17.75 23.86 6.43
C GLU A 266 -16.39 23.95 7.13
N GLY A 267 -16.23 23.25 8.25
CA GLY A 267 -14.96 23.16 8.97
C GLY A 267 -13.90 22.40 8.16
N LEU A 268 -14.30 21.30 7.49
CA LEU A 268 -13.42 20.54 6.61
C LEU A 268 -12.98 21.37 5.39
N ASP A 269 -13.91 22.08 4.75
CA ASP A 269 -13.60 22.97 3.63
C ASP A 269 -12.60 24.04 4.02
N SER A 270 -12.80 24.68 5.18
CA SER A 270 -11.88 25.69 5.72
C SER A 270 -10.49 25.10 5.96
N TYR A 271 -10.41 23.91 6.54
CA TYR A 271 -9.15 23.19 6.79
C TYR A 271 -8.42 22.85 5.48
N TYR A 272 -9.10 22.19 4.52
CA TYR A 272 -8.48 21.77 3.27
C TYR A 272 -8.13 22.91 2.34
N LEU A 273 -8.92 24.01 2.35
CA LEU A 273 -8.57 25.25 1.65
C LEU A 273 -7.26 25.85 2.22
N ASN A 274 -7.11 25.86 3.55
CA ASN A 274 -5.86 26.32 4.16
C ASN A 274 -4.68 25.42 3.77
N VAL A 275 -4.83 24.10 3.80
CA VAL A 275 -3.83 23.15 3.32
C VAL A 275 -3.47 23.42 1.86
N ALA A 276 -4.44 23.66 0.99
CA ALA A 276 -4.20 23.95 -0.42
C ALA A 276 -3.40 25.26 -0.62
N ARG A 277 -3.71 26.30 0.18
CA ARG A 277 -2.99 27.59 0.15
C ARG A 277 -1.55 27.44 0.63
N VAL A 278 -1.34 26.73 1.74
CA VAL A 278 0.00 26.43 2.27
C VAL A 278 0.83 25.65 1.26
N ARG A 279 0.26 24.60 0.68
CA ARG A 279 0.94 23.79 -0.35
C ARG A 279 1.31 24.60 -1.58
N ARG A 280 0.47 25.55 -2.00
CA ARG A 280 0.75 26.45 -3.11
C ARG A 280 1.91 27.41 -2.81
N SER A 281 2.10 27.83 -1.56
CA SER A 281 3.18 28.71 -1.12
C SER A 281 4.49 28.00 -0.75
N CYS A 282 4.49 26.67 -0.66
CA CYS A 282 5.65 25.87 -0.30
C CYS A 282 6.29 25.22 -1.53
N GLU A 283 7.64 25.13 -1.55
CA GLU A 283 8.38 24.37 -2.57
C GLU A 283 8.28 22.85 -2.36
N LEU A 284 7.78 22.42 -1.20
CA LEU A 284 7.76 21.04 -0.74
C LEU A 284 6.33 20.51 -0.77
N ILE A 285 5.99 19.83 -1.88
CA ILE A 285 4.76 19.04 -1.99
C ILE A 285 5.18 17.63 -2.40
N LEU A 286 4.70 16.65 -1.67
CA LEU A 286 4.82 15.24 -2.02
C LEU A 286 4.08 14.92 -3.30
#